data_0f88fb65e7ec9f206eb8ff3e9761c58c
#
_entry.id   0f88fb65e7ec9f206eb8ff3e9761c58c
#
_cell.length_a   1.000
_cell.length_b   1.000
_cell.length_c   1.000
_cell.angle_alpha   90.00
_cell.angle_beta   90.00
_cell.angle_gamma   90.00
#
_symmetry.space_group_name_H-M   'P 1'
#
loop_
_entity.id
_entity.type
_entity.pdbx_description
1 polymer ?
#
loop_
_entity_poly.entity_id
_entity_poly.type
_entity_poly.pdbx_seq_one_letter_code
_entity_poly.pdbx_strand_id
1 'polypeptide(L)'
;YRKNHITVQIKGSNYMNFEKRTARNRKYRKFLHSRQQNLMLLGVFVFVISIVCGCSNQKEQESDGSLQKITVGIDKFEPYSYLDMDGNYTGVDIEIASKVFHELGYKPDFKFITWSEKHTCLADGTIDCIWSCYSMNDRENDYQWAGPYLYSRQVVAVRSDSDIRTLQDLADKVVAVQSTTKPEELFLDAAANGLPQLRAVYSLQDRDLIYTTLIKGYADALA
;
A
#
# COMPACT_ATOMS: atom_id res chain seq x y z
N TYR A 1 18.14 -15.77 3.57
CA TYR A 1 17.25 -15.05 2.63
C TYR A 1 16.03 -14.52 3.45
N ARG A 2 16.11 -13.29 3.97
CA ARG A 2 14.91 -12.62 4.55
C ARG A 2 13.98 -12.25 3.40
N LYS A 3 12.75 -12.73 3.44
CA LYS A 3 11.67 -12.27 2.56
C LYS A 3 11.21 -10.92 3.08
N ASN A 4 11.26 -9.88 2.27
CA ASN A 4 10.67 -8.60 2.64
C ASN A 4 9.15 -8.69 2.52
N HIS A 5 8.45 -8.29 3.58
CA HIS A 5 7.00 -8.19 3.61
C HIS A 5 6.61 -6.77 3.23
N ILE A 6 5.82 -6.62 2.19
CA ILE A 6 5.26 -5.35 1.78
C ILE A 6 3.86 -5.25 2.38
N THR A 7 3.57 -4.20 3.11
CA THR A 7 2.37 -4.11 3.95
C THR A 7 1.77 -2.70 3.91
N VAL A 8 0.46 -2.62 4.10
CA VAL A 8 -0.30 -1.36 4.24
C VAL A 8 -0.28 -0.92 5.69
N GLN A 9 -0.22 0.38 5.91
CA GLN A 9 -0.25 0.99 7.23
C GLN A 9 -1.52 1.83 7.42
N ILE A 10 -2.20 1.66 8.55
CA ILE A 10 -3.44 2.38 8.89
C ILE A 10 -3.31 3.05 10.27
N LYS A 11 -3.72 4.31 10.39
CA LYS A 11 -3.71 5.05 11.65
C LYS A 11 -4.69 4.47 12.68
N GLY A 12 -4.27 4.33 13.93
CA GLY A 12 -4.98 3.59 14.98
C GLY A 12 -6.42 3.99 15.29
N SER A 13 -6.82 5.27 15.08
CA SER A 13 -8.19 5.72 15.34
C SER A 13 -9.22 5.17 14.34
N ASN A 14 -8.81 4.96 13.10
CA ASN A 14 -9.68 4.42 12.05
C ASN A 14 -9.85 2.90 12.16
N TYR A 15 -8.83 2.19 12.69
CA TYR A 15 -8.90 0.75 12.93
C TYR A 15 -9.97 0.36 13.96
N MET A 16 -10.09 1.12 15.06
CA MET A 16 -11.12 0.85 16.08
C MET A 16 -12.55 1.01 15.54
N ASN A 17 -12.77 1.95 14.60
CA ASN A 17 -14.06 2.09 13.93
C ASN A 17 -14.34 0.95 12.94
N PHE A 18 -13.30 0.37 12.36
CA PHE A 18 -13.39 -0.77 11.45
C PHE A 18 -13.81 -2.04 12.17
N GLU A 19 -13.16 -2.40 13.30
CA GLU A 19 -13.56 -3.57 14.11
C GLU A 19 -14.99 -3.46 14.64
N LYS A 20 -15.41 -2.26 15.08
CA LYS A 20 -16.78 -2.02 15.55
C LYS A 20 -17.82 -2.19 14.44
N ARG A 21 -17.52 -1.86 13.18
CA ARG A 21 -18.42 -2.07 12.03
C ARG A 21 -18.54 -3.54 11.64
N THR A 22 -17.45 -4.28 11.59
CA THR A 22 -17.50 -5.72 11.28
C THR A 22 -18.17 -6.54 12.37
N ALA A 23 -17.96 -6.19 13.64
CA ALA A 23 -18.64 -6.82 14.77
C ALA A 23 -20.16 -6.50 14.77
N ARG A 24 -20.56 -5.28 14.40
CA ARG A 24 -21.98 -4.87 14.29
C ARG A 24 -22.70 -5.62 13.17
N ASN A 25 -22.07 -5.80 12.01
CA ASN A 25 -22.66 -6.56 10.90
C ASN A 25 -22.84 -8.05 11.24
N ARG A 26 -21.95 -8.63 12.04
CA ARG A 26 -22.04 -10.02 12.51
C ARG A 26 -23.18 -10.21 13.53
N LYS A 27 -23.45 -9.18 14.36
CA LYS A 27 -24.55 -9.18 15.35
C LYS A 27 -25.92 -9.00 14.69
N TYR A 28 -26.00 -8.18 13.61
CA TYR A 28 -27.22 -8.01 12.80
C TYR A 28 -27.63 -9.31 12.09
N ARG A 29 -26.69 -10.06 11.53
CA ARG A 29 -26.98 -11.36 10.90
C ARG A 29 -27.55 -12.40 11.86
N LYS A 30 -27.09 -12.43 13.12
CA LYS A 30 -27.62 -13.35 14.15
C LYS A 30 -28.99 -12.94 14.65
N PHE A 31 -29.32 -11.65 14.68
CA PHE A 31 -30.61 -11.13 15.14
C PHE A 31 -31.73 -11.38 14.12
N LEU A 32 -31.42 -11.37 12.83
CA LEU A 32 -32.40 -11.67 11.78
C LEU A 32 -32.82 -13.16 11.73
N HIS A 33 -31.94 -14.08 12.17
CA HIS A 33 -32.26 -15.52 12.13
C HIS A 33 -33.21 -15.98 13.24
N SER A 34 -33.30 -15.27 14.37
CA SER A 34 -34.16 -15.65 15.48
C SER A 34 -35.60 -15.15 15.38
N ARG A 35 -35.90 -14.20 14.47
CA ARG A 35 -37.23 -13.64 14.27
C ARG A 35 -38.07 -14.32 13.17
N GLN A 36 -37.44 -15.23 12.40
CA GLN A 36 -38.07 -15.85 11.24
C GLN A 36 -38.98 -17.05 11.59
N GLN A 37 -39.01 -17.53 12.82
CA GLN A 37 -39.83 -18.67 13.19
C GLN A 37 -41.27 -18.34 13.65
N ASN A 38 -41.61 -17.09 13.95
CA ASN A 38 -42.93 -16.73 14.48
C ASN A 38 -43.81 -15.92 13.52
N LEU A 39 -43.45 -15.70 12.26
CA LEU A 39 -44.25 -14.92 11.28
C LEU A 39 -44.78 -15.74 10.09
N MET A 40 -44.72 -17.07 10.16
CA MET A 40 -45.15 -17.93 9.05
C MET A 40 -46.70 -18.13 8.95
N LEU A 41 -47.48 -17.60 9.86
CA LEU A 41 -48.94 -17.82 9.88
C LEU A 41 -49.77 -16.59 9.48
N LEU A 42 -49.18 -15.42 9.23
CA LEU A 42 -49.90 -14.21 8.78
C LEU A 42 -49.58 -13.77 7.35
N GLY A 43 -48.64 -14.46 6.66
CA GLY A 43 -48.12 -14.05 5.34
C GLY A 43 -48.89 -14.55 4.13
N VAL A 44 -49.84 -15.50 4.27
CA VAL A 44 -50.48 -16.13 3.11
C VAL A 44 -51.61 -15.27 2.52
N PHE A 45 -52.14 -14.28 3.24
CA PHE A 45 -53.29 -13.48 2.76
C PHE A 45 -52.89 -12.16 2.06
N VAL A 46 -51.64 -11.73 2.14
CA VAL A 46 -51.16 -10.48 1.49
C VAL A 46 -50.46 -10.76 0.14
N PHE A 47 -50.17 -12.03 -0.18
CA PHE A 47 -49.40 -12.38 -1.37
C PHE A 47 -50.17 -12.37 -2.69
N VAL A 48 -51.49 -12.21 -2.66
CA VAL A 48 -52.35 -12.27 -3.88
C VAL A 48 -52.59 -10.88 -4.51
N ILE A 49 -52.25 -9.78 -3.85
CA ILE A 49 -52.55 -8.42 -4.35
C ILE A 49 -51.36 -7.71 -5.00
N SER A 50 -50.12 -8.28 -4.95
CA SER A 50 -48.91 -7.58 -5.42
C SER A 50 -48.39 -8.04 -6.79
N ILE A 51 -49.16 -8.78 -7.60
CA ILE A 51 -48.74 -9.25 -8.93
C ILE A 51 -49.01 -8.27 -10.07
N VAL A 52 -49.61 -7.11 -9.78
CA VAL A 52 -49.86 -6.10 -10.81
C VAL A 52 -49.26 -4.76 -10.36
N CYS A 53 -47.96 -4.60 -10.43
CA CYS A 53 -47.31 -3.32 -10.76
C CYS A 53 -45.83 -3.44 -10.91
N GLY A 54 -45.37 -3.29 -12.15
CA GLY A 54 -44.16 -2.59 -12.46
C GLY A 54 -42.84 -3.32 -12.29
N CYS A 55 -42.34 -3.90 -13.39
CA CYS A 55 -40.92 -3.97 -13.61
C CYS A 55 -40.31 -2.56 -13.55
N SER A 56 -39.85 -2.13 -12.37
CA SER A 56 -38.90 -1.05 -12.31
C SER A 56 -37.50 -1.67 -12.35
N ASN A 57 -36.81 -1.51 -13.48
CA ASN A 57 -35.37 -1.66 -13.56
C ASN A 57 -34.74 -0.77 -12.49
N GLN A 58 -34.47 -1.29 -11.31
CA GLN A 58 -33.49 -0.68 -10.42
C GLN A 58 -32.13 -0.89 -11.09
N LYS A 59 -31.72 0.09 -11.89
CA LYS A 59 -30.31 0.36 -12.05
C LYS A 59 -29.80 0.60 -10.63
N GLU A 60 -28.90 -0.26 -10.15
CA GLU A 60 -28.05 0.06 -9.01
C GLU A 60 -27.37 1.38 -9.34
N GLN A 61 -27.94 2.45 -8.80
CA GLN A 61 -27.32 3.76 -8.82
C GLN A 61 -26.24 3.68 -7.75
N GLU A 62 -25.02 3.35 -8.16
CA GLU A 62 -23.84 3.53 -7.33
C GLU A 62 -23.84 4.98 -6.86
N SER A 63 -24.19 5.18 -5.59
CA SER A 63 -24.09 6.50 -4.96
C SER A 63 -22.62 6.79 -4.66
N ASP A 64 -21.87 7.19 -5.67
CA ASP A 64 -20.45 7.65 -5.53
C ASP A 64 -20.31 8.87 -4.60
N GLY A 65 -21.41 9.48 -4.21
CA GLY A 65 -21.44 10.63 -3.29
C GLY A 65 -21.42 10.32 -1.80
N SER A 66 -21.47 9.04 -1.38
CA SER A 66 -21.64 8.67 0.04
C SER A 66 -20.45 7.97 0.68
N LEU A 67 -19.40 7.62 -0.10
CA LEU A 67 -18.24 6.92 0.44
C LEU A 67 -17.32 7.88 1.22
N GLN A 68 -16.94 7.47 2.42
CA GLN A 68 -15.98 8.22 3.23
C GLN A 68 -14.61 8.23 2.51
N LYS A 69 -14.01 9.41 2.36
CA LYS A 69 -12.67 9.56 1.79
C LYS A 69 -11.61 8.96 2.72
N ILE A 70 -10.58 8.32 2.14
CA ILE A 70 -9.37 7.89 2.84
C ILE A 70 -8.15 8.35 2.02
N THR A 71 -7.28 9.14 2.63
CA THR A 71 -6.08 9.66 1.97
C THR A 71 -4.93 8.66 2.08
N VAL A 72 -4.46 8.18 0.94
CA VAL A 72 -3.44 7.12 0.84
C VAL A 72 -2.13 7.73 0.39
N GLY A 73 -1.12 7.72 1.27
CA GLY A 73 0.24 8.15 0.94
C GLY A 73 0.97 7.08 0.13
N ILE A 74 1.51 7.47 -1.02
CA ILE A 74 2.24 6.61 -1.94
C ILE A 74 3.58 7.23 -2.33
N ASP A 75 4.57 6.37 -2.65
CA ASP A 75 5.81 6.76 -3.32
C ASP A 75 5.63 6.69 -4.84
N LYS A 76 6.37 7.49 -5.59
CA LYS A 76 6.42 7.35 -7.06
C LYS A 76 7.33 6.17 -7.41
N PHE A 77 6.74 5.04 -7.77
CA PHE A 77 7.46 3.80 -8.01
C PHE A 77 6.79 2.92 -9.07
N GLU A 78 7.18 3.09 -10.33
CA GLU A 78 6.74 2.19 -11.41
C GLU A 78 7.28 0.76 -11.22
N PRO A 79 6.48 -0.26 -11.51
CA PRO A 79 5.09 -0.26 -12.01
C PRO A 79 4.03 -0.30 -10.89
N TYR A 80 4.38 0.02 -9.65
CA TYR A 80 3.50 -0.13 -8.48
C TYR A 80 2.58 1.07 -8.29
N SER A 81 3.12 2.29 -8.33
CA SER A 81 2.38 3.53 -8.15
C SER A 81 3.04 4.67 -8.94
N TYR A 82 2.32 5.19 -9.93
CA TYR A 82 2.79 6.26 -10.82
C TYR A 82 1.61 6.98 -11.47
N LEU A 83 1.86 8.00 -12.28
CA LEU A 83 0.85 8.64 -13.12
C LEU A 83 0.96 8.11 -14.54
N ASP A 84 -0.17 7.78 -15.16
CA ASP A 84 -0.24 7.52 -16.58
C ASP A 84 -0.05 8.79 -17.42
N MET A 85 -0.14 8.66 -18.75
CA MET A 85 0.02 9.80 -19.68
C MET A 85 -1.10 10.84 -19.55
N ASP A 86 -2.25 10.45 -19.00
CA ASP A 86 -3.41 11.33 -18.76
C ASP A 86 -3.38 11.97 -17.37
N GLY A 87 -2.35 11.66 -16.56
CA GLY A 87 -2.17 12.18 -15.21
C GLY A 87 -2.99 11.46 -14.14
N ASN A 88 -3.51 10.25 -14.41
CA ASN A 88 -4.23 9.46 -13.44
C ASN A 88 -3.27 8.57 -12.65
N TYR A 89 -3.56 8.39 -11.35
CA TYR A 89 -2.85 7.40 -10.55
C TYR A 89 -3.12 5.99 -11.06
N THR A 90 -2.07 5.23 -11.30
CA THR A 90 -2.12 3.86 -11.82
C THR A 90 -1.00 3.00 -11.26
N GLY A 91 -1.07 1.69 -11.51
CA GLY A 91 -0.10 0.69 -11.08
C GLY A 91 -0.69 -0.34 -10.13
N VAL A 92 0.09 -1.38 -9.86
CA VAL A 92 -0.34 -2.56 -9.10
C VAL A 92 -0.88 -2.18 -7.71
N ASP A 93 -0.17 -1.28 -7.01
CA ASP A 93 -0.57 -0.84 -5.67
C ASP A 93 -1.85 0.00 -5.71
N ILE A 94 -1.99 0.84 -6.73
CA ILE A 94 -3.17 1.70 -6.91
C ILE A 94 -4.42 0.84 -7.16
N GLU A 95 -4.33 -0.16 -8.05
CA GLU A 95 -5.44 -1.05 -8.37
C GLU A 95 -5.87 -1.88 -7.16
N ILE A 96 -4.91 -2.49 -6.45
CA ILE A 96 -5.20 -3.30 -5.26
C ILE A 96 -5.81 -2.43 -4.17
N ALA A 97 -5.20 -1.27 -3.87
CA ALA A 97 -5.69 -0.35 -2.84
C ALA A 97 -7.09 0.17 -3.17
N SER A 98 -7.32 0.57 -4.43
CA SER A 98 -8.63 1.04 -4.88
C SER A 98 -9.72 -0.01 -4.65
N LYS A 99 -9.46 -1.25 -5.05
CA LYS A 99 -10.42 -2.34 -4.87
C LYS A 99 -10.67 -2.63 -3.39
N VAL A 100 -9.62 -2.73 -2.58
CA VAL A 100 -9.74 -3.02 -1.14
C VAL A 100 -10.51 -1.93 -0.43
N PHE A 101 -10.17 -0.65 -0.65
CA PHE A 101 -10.86 0.45 0.01
C PHE A 101 -12.31 0.59 -0.44
N HIS A 102 -12.60 0.35 -1.71
CA HIS A 102 -13.97 0.36 -2.22
C HIS A 102 -14.83 -0.74 -1.57
N GLU A 103 -14.33 -1.97 -1.46
CA GLU A 103 -15.02 -3.07 -0.76
C GLU A 103 -15.23 -2.77 0.74
N LEU A 104 -14.37 -1.94 1.34
CA LEU A 104 -14.49 -1.48 2.72
C LEU A 104 -15.43 -0.27 2.88
N GLY A 105 -15.98 0.27 1.78
CA GLY A 105 -16.87 1.43 1.78
C GLY A 105 -16.14 2.76 1.89
N TYR A 106 -14.91 2.84 1.41
CA TYR A 106 -14.12 4.06 1.31
C TYR A 106 -13.84 4.42 -0.14
N LYS A 107 -13.67 5.73 -0.40
CA LYS A 107 -13.12 6.26 -1.63
C LYS A 107 -11.65 6.64 -1.38
N PRO A 108 -10.67 5.91 -1.96
CA PRO A 108 -9.27 6.26 -1.80
C PRO A 108 -8.95 7.55 -2.56
N ASP A 109 -8.14 8.38 -1.91
CA ASP A 109 -7.56 9.61 -2.46
C ASP A 109 -6.04 9.47 -2.38
N PHE A 110 -5.41 9.12 -3.50
CA PHE A 110 -3.97 8.87 -3.55
C PHE A 110 -3.20 10.18 -3.54
N LYS A 111 -2.08 10.20 -2.81
CA LYS A 111 -1.21 11.36 -2.70
C LYS A 111 0.24 10.92 -2.74
N PHE A 112 1.02 11.43 -3.70
CA PHE A 112 2.47 11.30 -3.61
C PHE A 112 2.98 12.09 -2.42
N ILE A 113 3.83 11.45 -1.63
CA ILE A 113 4.52 12.05 -0.50
C ILE A 113 6.02 11.95 -0.70
N THR A 114 6.77 12.89 -0.13
CA THR A 114 8.22 12.74 0.02
C THR A 114 8.48 11.54 0.91
N TRP A 115 9.18 10.51 0.40
CA TRP A 115 9.27 9.24 1.12
C TRP A 115 9.93 9.35 2.50
N SER A 116 10.86 10.28 2.68
CA SER A 116 11.47 10.58 3.98
C SER A 116 10.48 11.19 4.99
N GLU A 117 9.38 11.79 4.53
CA GLU A 117 8.38 12.45 5.38
C GLU A 117 7.17 11.56 5.71
N LYS A 118 7.16 10.31 5.26
CA LYS A 118 6.04 9.38 5.43
C LYS A 118 5.53 9.25 6.87
N HIS A 119 6.43 9.26 7.84
CA HIS A 119 6.08 9.20 9.26
C HIS A 119 5.39 10.48 9.74
N THR A 120 5.91 11.64 9.35
CA THR A 120 5.34 12.95 9.68
C THR A 120 3.97 13.10 9.06
N CYS A 121 3.83 12.79 7.76
CA CYS A 121 2.55 12.86 7.05
C CYS A 121 1.47 11.97 7.69
N LEU A 122 1.85 10.80 8.21
CA LEU A 122 0.93 9.93 8.92
C LEU A 122 0.60 10.46 10.32
N ALA A 123 1.59 10.99 11.04
CA ALA A 123 1.42 11.47 12.41
C ALA A 123 0.55 12.72 12.48
N ASP A 124 0.71 13.65 11.55
CA ASP A 124 -0.04 14.92 11.48
C ASP A 124 -1.41 14.79 10.79
N GLY A 125 -1.68 13.62 10.16
CA GLY A 125 -2.93 13.34 9.49
C GLY A 125 -3.02 13.88 8.06
N THR A 126 -1.90 14.28 7.46
CA THR A 126 -1.81 14.62 6.03
C THR A 126 -2.22 13.42 5.15
N ILE A 127 -1.97 12.21 5.65
CA ILE A 127 -2.42 10.95 5.09
C ILE A 127 -3.03 10.08 6.20
N ASP A 128 -3.97 9.20 5.84
CA ASP A 128 -4.60 8.25 6.76
C ASP A 128 -3.86 6.92 6.81
N CYS A 129 -3.20 6.55 5.72
CA CYS A 129 -2.39 5.33 5.61
C CYS A 129 -1.28 5.47 4.57
N ILE A 130 -0.30 4.56 4.65
CA ILE A 130 0.75 4.39 3.64
C ILE A 130 0.48 3.09 2.88
N TRP A 131 0.48 3.16 1.55
CA TRP A 131 0.40 1.99 0.68
C TRP A 131 1.41 2.11 -0.45
N SER A 132 2.61 1.60 -0.26
CA SER A 132 3.67 1.69 -1.26
C SER A 132 4.82 0.75 -0.91
N CYS A 133 4.89 -0.43 -1.45
CA CYS A 133 6.02 -1.36 -1.35
C CYS A 133 6.87 -1.26 -0.05
N TYR A 134 6.23 -0.91 1.09
CA TYR A 134 6.91 -0.61 2.35
C TYR A 134 7.20 -1.87 3.14
N SER A 135 8.48 -2.13 3.40
CA SER A 135 8.90 -3.32 4.14
C SER A 135 8.55 -3.25 5.62
N MET A 136 7.93 -4.30 6.13
CA MET A 136 7.63 -4.48 7.55
C MET A 136 8.86 -4.94 8.36
N ASN A 137 9.86 -5.55 7.71
CA ASN A 137 11.01 -6.12 8.38
C ASN A 137 11.73 -5.10 9.25
N ASP A 138 11.95 -5.45 10.53
CA ASP A 138 12.56 -4.64 11.58
C ASP A 138 11.78 -3.34 11.90
N ARG A 139 10.48 -3.29 11.52
CA ARG A 139 9.54 -2.18 11.77
C ARG A 139 8.19 -2.68 12.27
N GLU A 140 8.15 -3.93 12.74
CA GLU A 140 6.91 -4.60 13.13
C GLU A 140 6.16 -3.86 14.23
N ASN A 141 6.89 -3.14 15.10
CA ASN A 141 6.33 -2.38 16.22
C ASN A 141 6.12 -0.90 15.92
N ASP A 142 6.58 -0.39 14.77
CA ASP A 142 6.51 1.04 14.46
C ASP A 142 5.13 1.46 13.97
N TYR A 143 4.31 0.47 13.53
CA TYR A 143 3.06 0.73 12.84
C TYR A 143 2.02 -0.35 13.13
N GLN A 144 0.78 -0.03 12.82
CA GLN A 144 -0.27 -1.04 12.68
C GLN A 144 -0.30 -1.54 11.23
N TRP A 145 0.11 -2.79 11.05
CA TRP A 145 0.28 -3.39 9.74
C TRP A 145 -0.96 -4.18 9.31
N ALA A 146 -1.35 -4.04 8.04
CA ALA A 146 -2.31 -4.89 7.37
C ALA A 146 -1.65 -5.58 6.16
N GLY A 147 -1.69 -6.89 6.10
CA GLY A 147 -1.00 -7.70 5.09
C GLY A 147 0.03 -8.63 5.70
N PRO A 148 1.06 -9.13 5.00
CA PRO A 148 1.61 -8.64 3.72
C PRO A 148 0.74 -9.02 2.51
N TYR A 149 0.75 -8.20 1.46
CA TYR A 149 0.06 -8.48 0.20
C TYR A 149 1.02 -8.87 -0.94
N LEU A 150 2.30 -8.54 -0.83
CA LEU A 150 3.36 -8.91 -1.75
C LEU A 150 4.63 -9.31 -1.00
N TYR A 151 5.50 -10.04 -1.71
CA TYR A 151 6.85 -10.38 -1.26
C TYR A 151 7.85 -9.92 -2.31
N SER A 152 8.92 -9.27 -1.88
CA SER A 152 10.00 -8.84 -2.75
C SER A 152 11.37 -9.23 -2.20
N ARG A 153 12.40 -8.98 -2.97
CA ARG A 153 13.81 -9.12 -2.56
C ARG A 153 14.52 -7.81 -2.84
N GLN A 154 15.39 -7.40 -1.93
CA GLN A 154 16.34 -6.36 -2.24
C GLN A 154 17.38 -6.92 -3.21
N VAL A 155 17.69 -6.15 -4.23
CA VAL A 155 18.68 -6.49 -5.25
C VAL A 155 19.57 -5.28 -5.49
N VAL A 156 20.77 -5.54 -5.96
CA VAL A 156 21.66 -4.51 -6.47
C VAL A 156 21.59 -4.56 -7.99
N ALA A 157 21.31 -3.45 -8.61
CA ALA A 157 21.34 -3.31 -10.06
C ALA A 157 22.58 -2.51 -10.48
N VAL A 158 23.18 -2.92 -11.58
CA VAL A 158 24.35 -2.30 -12.19
C VAL A 158 24.12 -2.13 -13.68
N ARG A 159 24.94 -1.32 -14.33
CA ARG A 159 24.93 -1.25 -15.79
C ARG A 159 25.37 -2.57 -16.41
N SER A 160 24.87 -2.86 -17.60
CA SER A 160 25.17 -4.13 -18.31
C SER A 160 26.65 -4.32 -18.63
N ASP A 161 27.40 -3.22 -18.75
CA ASP A 161 28.84 -3.19 -19.01
C ASP A 161 29.70 -3.16 -17.73
N SER A 162 29.10 -3.25 -16.56
CA SER A 162 29.79 -3.25 -15.27
C SER A 162 30.50 -4.57 -15.02
N ASP A 163 31.63 -4.54 -14.30
CA ASP A 163 32.36 -5.71 -13.83
C ASP A 163 31.83 -6.28 -12.51
N ILE A 164 30.88 -5.58 -11.86
CA ILE A 164 30.28 -6.02 -10.59
C ILE A 164 29.39 -7.23 -10.86
N ARG A 165 29.66 -8.37 -10.22
CA ARG A 165 28.89 -9.62 -10.31
C ARG A 165 28.41 -10.13 -8.97
N THR A 166 29.07 -9.74 -7.88
CA THR A 166 28.79 -10.15 -6.51
C THR A 166 28.73 -8.93 -5.61
N LEU A 167 28.19 -9.08 -4.40
CA LEU A 167 28.21 -8.00 -3.40
C LEU A 167 29.62 -7.61 -2.98
N GLN A 168 30.59 -8.51 -3.07
CA GLN A 168 31.98 -8.23 -2.72
C GLN A 168 32.67 -7.29 -3.74
N ASP A 169 32.21 -7.29 -4.99
CA ASP A 169 32.71 -6.40 -6.04
C ASP A 169 32.28 -4.93 -5.83
N LEU A 170 31.42 -4.67 -4.84
CA LEU A 170 31.06 -3.33 -4.42
C LEU A 170 32.17 -2.64 -3.60
N ALA A 171 33.27 -3.33 -3.27
CA ALA A 171 34.40 -2.73 -2.59
C ALA A 171 34.88 -1.49 -3.35
N ASP A 172 35.05 -0.37 -2.62
CA ASP A 172 35.46 0.94 -3.16
C ASP A 172 34.54 1.49 -4.29
N LYS A 173 33.27 1.06 -4.34
CA LYS A 173 32.27 1.54 -5.29
C LYS A 173 31.33 2.55 -4.65
N VAL A 174 30.62 3.29 -5.49
CA VAL A 174 29.53 4.19 -5.09
C VAL A 174 28.20 3.48 -5.32
N VAL A 175 27.37 3.41 -4.29
CA VAL A 175 26.01 2.84 -4.37
C VAL A 175 24.97 3.94 -4.15
N ALA A 176 23.99 4.06 -5.04
CA ALA A 176 22.86 4.98 -4.89
C ALA A 176 21.66 4.24 -4.32
N VAL A 177 21.00 4.85 -3.34
CA VAL A 177 19.83 4.30 -2.64
C VAL A 177 18.78 5.39 -2.43
N GLN A 178 17.52 5.00 -2.22
CA GLN A 178 16.52 5.95 -1.77
C GLN A 178 16.61 6.14 -0.26
N SER A 179 16.51 7.40 0.17
CA SER A 179 16.53 7.77 1.59
C SER A 179 15.42 7.09 2.38
N THR A 180 15.70 6.73 3.62
CA THR A 180 14.78 6.10 4.59
C THR A 180 14.21 4.75 4.13
N THR A 181 14.97 4.02 3.30
CA THR A 181 14.65 2.67 2.85
C THR A 181 15.55 1.62 3.49
N LYS A 182 15.19 0.34 3.35
CA LYS A 182 16.04 -0.77 3.84
C LYS A 182 17.39 -0.86 3.12
N PRO A 183 17.51 -0.65 1.80
CA PRO A 183 18.81 -0.54 1.16
C PRO A 183 19.70 0.54 1.79
N GLU A 184 19.17 1.72 2.09
CA GLU A 184 19.96 2.76 2.75
C GLU A 184 20.50 2.29 4.09
N GLU A 185 19.66 1.72 4.96
CA GLU A 185 20.08 1.18 6.26
C GLU A 185 21.20 0.15 6.12
N LEU A 186 21.07 -0.76 5.14
CA LEU A 186 22.06 -1.83 4.89
C LEU A 186 23.40 -1.28 4.41
N PHE A 187 23.38 -0.30 3.50
CA PHE A 187 24.60 0.21 2.87
C PHE A 187 25.30 1.29 3.72
N LEU A 188 24.57 2.07 4.51
CA LEU A 188 25.17 3.01 5.47
C LEU A 188 25.93 2.29 6.59
N ASP A 189 25.49 1.10 6.98
CA ASP A 189 26.18 0.25 7.95
C ASP A 189 26.68 -1.03 7.27
N ALA A 190 27.43 -0.84 6.18
CA ALA A 190 27.90 -1.93 5.33
C ALA A 190 28.69 -2.99 6.11
N ALA A 191 29.55 -2.58 7.03
CA ALA A 191 30.37 -3.51 7.82
C ALA A 191 29.54 -4.43 8.71
N ALA A 192 28.54 -3.88 9.43
CA ALA A 192 27.64 -4.67 10.29
C ALA A 192 26.78 -5.64 9.47
N ASN A 193 26.52 -5.32 8.21
CA ASN A 193 25.72 -6.15 7.30
C ASN A 193 26.55 -7.11 6.43
N GLY A 194 27.86 -7.25 6.71
CA GLY A 194 28.73 -8.15 5.97
C GLY A 194 29.00 -7.73 4.53
N LEU A 195 28.79 -6.45 4.24
CA LEU A 195 29.09 -5.84 2.95
C LEU A 195 30.54 -5.29 2.95
N PRO A 196 31.20 -5.17 1.78
CA PRO A 196 32.53 -4.60 1.69
C PRO A 196 32.46 -3.08 2.00
N GLN A 197 33.61 -2.51 2.31
CA GLN A 197 33.75 -1.07 2.45
C GLN A 197 33.46 -0.37 1.12
N LEU A 198 32.47 0.53 1.12
CA LEU A 198 32.09 1.32 -0.04
C LEU A 198 32.91 2.62 -0.07
N ARG A 199 33.10 3.18 -1.28
CA ARG A 199 33.64 4.53 -1.44
C ARG A 199 32.65 5.57 -0.97
N ALA A 200 31.36 5.43 -1.33
CA ALA A 200 30.27 6.30 -0.88
C ALA A 200 28.91 5.64 -1.03
N VAL A 201 27.94 6.10 -0.23
CA VAL A 201 26.51 5.82 -0.41
C VAL A 201 25.83 7.14 -0.76
N TYR A 202 25.15 7.20 -1.89
CA TYR A 202 24.33 8.36 -2.28
C TYR A 202 22.88 8.12 -1.89
N SER A 203 22.45 8.74 -0.80
CA SER A 203 21.08 8.71 -0.31
C SER A 203 20.25 9.80 -0.98
N LEU A 204 19.36 9.42 -1.88
CA LEU A 204 18.56 10.33 -2.69
C LEU A 204 17.09 10.24 -2.29
N GLN A 205 16.40 11.38 -2.22
CA GLN A 205 14.97 11.41 -1.86
C GLN A 205 14.10 10.96 -3.02
N ASP A 206 14.45 11.38 -4.23
CA ASP A 206 13.72 11.08 -5.45
C ASP A 206 14.28 9.81 -6.11
N ARG A 207 13.42 8.81 -6.30
CA ARG A 207 13.77 7.53 -6.93
C ARG A 207 14.23 7.69 -8.38
N ASP A 208 13.67 8.62 -9.14
CA ASP A 208 14.05 8.87 -10.53
C ASP A 208 15.51 9.35 -10.63
N LEU A 209 16.01 10.06 -9.61
CA LEU A 209 17.41 10.47 -9.54
C LEU A 209 18.37 9.30 -9.33
N ILE A 210 17.92 8.22 -8.67
CA ILE A 210 18.75 7.01 -8.45
C ILE A 210 19.09 6.36 -9.78
N TYR A 211 18.10 6.17 -10.65
CA TYR A 211 18.32 5.63 -12.00
C TYR A 211 19.20 6.54 -12.84
N THR A 212 18.93 7.84 -12.79
CA THR A 212 19.76 8.84 -13.49
C THR A 212 21.22 8.80 -13.04
N THR A 213 21.45 8.64 -11.74
CA THR A 213 22.79 8.59 -11.14
C THR A 213 23.57 7.38 -11.67
N LEU A 214 22.94 6.21 -11.79
CA LEU A 214 23.55 5.01 -12.37
C LEU A 214 23.82 5.19 -13.88
N ILE A 215 22.83 5.66 -14.64
CA ILE A 215 22.93 5.81 -16.10
C ILE A 215 24.05 6.82 -16.47
N LYS A 216 24.17 7.90 -15.69
CA LYS A 216 25.21 8.92 -15.89
C LYS A 216 26.60 8.51 -15.36
N GLY A 217 26.72 7.37 -14.68
CA GLY A 217 27.95 6.89 -14.11
C GLY A 217 28.41 7.64 -12.85
N TYR A 218 27.51 8.34 -12.17
CA TYR A 218 27.78 8.98 -10.86
C TYR A 218 27.77 7.96 -9.72
N ALA A 219 27.04 6.85 -9.90
CA ALA A 219 27.12 5.67 -9.05
C ALA A 219 27.46 4.45 -9.89
N ASP A 220 28.11 3.47 -9.26
CA ASP A 220 28.49 2.20 -9.86
C ASP A 220 27.35 1.18 -9.79
N ALA A 221 26.50 1.31 -8.77
CA ALA A 221 25.33 0.45 -8.52
C ALA A 221 24.18 1.23 -7.89
N LEU A 222 22.97 0.65 -7.94
CA LEU A 222 21.80 1.10 -7.18
C LEU A 222 21.15 -0.05 -6.43
N ALA A 223 20.40 0.25 -5.33
CA ALA A 223 19.66 -0.74 -4.55
C ALA A 223 18.34 -0.19 -4.02
#